data_35c7ee230a6804483bbe90a699f1e2a9
#
_entry.id   35c7ee230a6804483bbe90a699f1e2a9
#
_cell.length_a   1.000
_cell.length_b   1.000
_cell.length_c   1.000
_cell.angle_alpha   90.00
_cell.angle_beta   90.00
_cell.angle_gamma   90.00
#
_symmetry.space_group_name_H-M   'P 1'
#
loop_
_entity.id
_entity.type
_entity.pdbx_description
1 polymer ?
#
loop_
_entity_poly.entity_id
_entity_poly.type
_entity_poly.pdbx_seq_one_letter_code
_entity_poly.pdbx_strand_id
1 'polypeptide(L)'
;MAEMWVCELGAIGYREALALQERARDARRDELIPDTLLLLEHDPPVYTRGRRSAPGELSMGEAFYAQRGIEIIETNRGGKVTYHGPGQLVGYPIVRVEDVVAYVRLLEQALVSALRATGIEARARDAEGPDYTGVWIENRKIASIGVHVAHGVTTHGFALNVAAAALEPFTWVIACGLPEVQMTAIESERGDEQVTLDQFGQLEARTL
;
A
#
# COMPACT_ATOMS: atom_id res chain seq x y z
N MET A 1 4.49 26.01 -3.14
CA MET A 1 4.22 24.56 -2.99
C MET A 1 5.54 23.92 -2.62
N ALA A 2 5.56 23.03 -1.63
CA ALA A 2 6.77 22.27 -1.33
C ALA A 2 7.08 21.37 -2.54
N GLU A 3 8.37 21.25 -2.88
CA GLU A 3 8.83 20.36 -3.95
C GLU A 3 8.70 18.91 -3.47
N MET A 4 8.13 18.04 -4.31
CA MET A 4 8.11 16.60 -4.08
C MET A 4 8.74 15.89 -5.26
N TRP A 5 9.68 14.99 -5.00
CA TRP A 5 10.22 14.12 -6.03
C TRP A 5 9.32 12.89 -6.18
N VAL A 6 9.08 12.47 -7.41
CA VAL A 6 8.41 11.23 -7.74
C VAL A 6 9.39 10.31 -8.45
N CYS A 7 9.61 9.13 -7.88
CA CYS A 7 10.54 8.12 -8.39
C CYS A 7 9.76 6.85 -8.76
N GLU A 8 9.63 6.58 -10.04
CA GLU A 8 9.05 5.33 -10.56
C GLU A 8 10.15 4.27 -10.64
N LEU A 9 10.02 3.19 -9.88
CA LEU A 9 11.06 2.16 -9.71
C LEU A 9 10.76 0.88 -10.50
N GLY A 10 9.56 0.76 -11.10
CA GLY A 10 9.12 -0.46 -11.76
C GLY A 10 8.97 -1.63 -10.77
N ALA A 11 9.25 -2.84 -11.23
CA ALA A 11 9.20 -4.04 -10.40
C ALA A 11 10.49 -4.18 -9.57
N ILE A 12 10.35 -4.33 -8.25
CA ILE A 12 11.49 -4.37 -7.31
C ILE A 12 11.19 -5.29 -6.12
N GLY A 13 12.20 -6.03 -5.65
CA GLY A 13 12.08 -6.89 -4.48
C GLY A 13 11.79 -6.10 -3.19
N TYR A 14 11.00 -6.70 -2.29
CA TYR A 14 10.56 -5.99 -1.07
C TYR A 14 11.73 -5.54 -0.19
N ARG A 15 12.74 -6.39 0.02
CA ARG A 15 13.92 -6.06 0.86
C ARG A 15 14.75 -4.92 0.27
N GLU A 16 14.87 -4.89 -1.05
CA GLU A 16 15.57 -3.81 -1.76
C GLU A 16 14.80 -2.49 -1.62
N ALA A 17 13.49 -2.52 -1.85
CA ALA A 17 12.62 -1.36 -1.65
C ALA A 17 12.65 -0.85 -0.20
N LEU A 18 12.67 -1.75 0.79
CA LEU A 18 12.78 -1.37 2.20
C LEU A 18 14.11 -0.66 2.49
N ALA A 19 15.23 -1.21 2.01
CA ALA A 19 16.53 -0.57 2.17
C ALA A 19 16.61 0.81 1.48
N LEU A 20 15.95 0.97 0.33
CA LEU A 20 15.84 2.27 -0.34
C LEU A 20 15.03 3.27 0.49
N GLN A 21 13.88 2.86 1.03
CA GLN A 21 13.07 3.69 1.91
C GLN A 21 13.86 4.18 3.14
N GLU A 22 14.65 3.30 3.77
CA GLU A 22 15.46 3.67 4.94
C GLU A 22 16.52 4.71 4.60
N ARG A 23 17.21 4.56 3.47
CA ARG A 23 18.18 5.57 2.98
C ARG A 23 17.50 6.88 2.64
N ALA A 24 16.35 6.83 1.95
CA ALA A 24 15.59 8.04 1.60
C ALA A 24 15.06 8.75 2.84
N ARG A 25 14.55 8.00 3.85
CA ARG A 25 14.15 8.55 5.15
C ARG A 25 15.29 9.30 5.83
N ASP A 26 16.47 8.67 5.89
CA ASP A 26 17.63 9.29 6.54
C ASP A 26 18.07 10.56 5.79
N ALA A 27 18.11 10.51 4.46
CA ALA A 27 18.41 11.68 3.64
C ALA A 27 17.35 12.79 3.79
N ARG A 28 16.05 12.44 3.89
CA ARG A 28 14.98 13.41 4.12
C ARG A 28 15.03 14.01 5.53
N ARG A 29 15.36 13.20 6.54
CA ARG A 29 15.59 13.67 7.91
C ARG A 29 16.69 14.74 7.94
N ASP A 30 17.79 14.47 7.25
CA ASP A 30 18.98 15.32 7.20
C ASP A 30 18.84 16.47 6.16
N GLU A 31 17.64 16.63 5.57
CA GLU A 31 17.29 17.69 4.59
C GLU A 31 18.13 17.69 3.30
N LEU A 32 18.68 16.52 2.96
CA LEU A 32 19.46 16.31 1.74
C LEU A 32 18.59 16.10 0.49
N ILE A 33 17.33 15.69 0.69
CA ILE A 33 16.34 15.53 -0.37
C ILE A 33 15.01 16.15 0.07
N PRO A 34 14.13 16.59 -0.86
CA PRO A 34 12.78 17.01 -0.55
C PRO A 34 11.89 15.80 -0.15
N ASP A 35 10.62 16.05 0.14
CA ASP A 35 9.63 15.00 0.24
C ASP A 35 9.65 14.17 -1.05
N THR A 36 9.57 12.84 -0.93
CA THR A 36 9.81 11.93 -2.05
C THR A 36 8.77 10.82 -2.05
N LEU A 37 8.10 10.61 -3.18
CA LEU A 37 7.20 9.48 -3.40
C LEU A 37 7.91 8.41 -4.24
N LEU A 38 8.05 7.21 -3.69
CA LEU A 38 8.53 6.05 -4.43
C LEU A 38 7.31 5.25 -4.92
N LEU A 39 7.18 5.05 -6.23
CA LEU A 39 6.14 4.25 -6.86
C LEU A 39 6.75 2.99 -7.45
N LEU A 40 6.14 1.85 -7.19
CA LEU A 40 6.71 0.56 -7.57
C LEU A 40 5.65 -0.55 -7.59
N GLU A 41 6.07 -1.70 -8.08
CA GLU A 41 5.40 -2.99 -7.91
C GLU A 41 6.37 -3.95 -7.21
N HIS A 42 5.87 -4.82 -6.33
CA HIS A 42 6.75 -5.84 -5.74
C HIS A 42 6.78 -7.12 -6.58
N ASP A 43 7.99 -7.50 -7.00
CA ASP A 43 8.28 -8.78 -7.62
C ASP A 43 9.67 -9.28 -7.12
N PRO A 44 9.76 -10.49 -6.55
CA PRO A 44 8.72 -11.51 -6.34
C PRO A 44 7.67 -11.08 -5.30
N PRO A 45 6.48 -11.76 -5.30
CA PRO A 45 5.42 -11.46 -4.35
C PRO A 45 5.81 -11.76 -2.90
N VAL A 46 5.17 -11.05 -1.96
CA VAL A 46 5.50 -11.14 -0.53
C VAL A 46 4.26 -10.93 0.34
N TYR A 47 4.21 -11.61 1.49
CA TYR A 47 3.36 -11.21 2.61
C TYR A 47 4.17 -10.43 3.62
N THR A 48 3.60 -9.34 4.11
CA THR A 48 4.21 -8.56 5.19
C THR A 48 3.33 -8.62 6.44
N ARG A 49 3.95 -8.87 7.60
CA ARG A 49 3.31 -8.75 8.91
C ARG A 49 3.60 -7.38 9.48
N GLY A 50 2.57 -6.60 9.74
CA GLY A 50 2.66 -5.33 10.44
C GLY A 50 2.65 -5.53 11.97
N ARG A 51 2.86 -4.45 12.71
CA ARG A 51 2.98 -4.47 14.19
C ARG A 51 1.76 -5.02 14.93
N ARG A 52 0.58 -5.06 14.29
CA ARG A 52 -0.67 -5.57 14.88
C ARG A 52 -1.06 -6.95 14.32
N SER A 53 -0.17 -7.61 13.58
CA SER A 53 -0.43 -8.96 13.08
C SER A 53 -0.60 -9.96 14.22
N ALA A 54 -1.58 -10.83 14.06
CA ALA A 54 -1.91 -11.87 15.03
C ALA A 54 -1.56 -13.26 14.50
N PRO A 55 -1.29 -14.24 15.38
CA PRO A 55 -1.19 -15.64 14.99
C PRO A 55 -2.46 -16.10 14.24
N GLY A 56 -2.29 -16.88 13.18
CA GLY A 56 -3.40 -17.42 12.39
C GLY A 56 -3.87 -16.54 11.22
N GLU A 57 -3.41 -15.30 11.07
CA GLU A 57 -3.72 -14.47 9.88
C GLU A 57 -3.15 -15.08 8.58
N LEU A 58 -2.08 -15.86 8.67
CA LEU A 58 -1.52 -16.68 7.57
C LEU A 58 -2.08 -18.11 7.68
N SER A 59 -3.32 -18.30 7.23
CA SER A 59 -4.14 -19.49 7.51
C SER A 59 -3.67 -20.77 6.82
N MET A 60 -2.88 -20.66 5.74
CA MET A 60 -2.46 -21.81 4.94
C MET A 60 -1.19 -22.50 5.45
N GLY A 61 -0.50 -21.89 6.41
CA GLY A 61 0.77 -22.38 6.93
C GLY A 61 1.99 -22.00 6.05
N GLU A 62 3.16 -21.90 6.66
CA GLU A 62 4.38 -21.37 6.00
C GLU A 62 4.82 -22.19 4.76
N ALA A 63 4.66 -23.52 4.82
CA ALA A 63 5.03 -24.40 3.71
C ALA A 63 4.22 -24.11 2.42
N PHE A 64 2.94 -23.71 2.55
CA PHE A 64 2.10 -23.37 1.43
C PHE A 64 2.63 -22.13 0.68
N TYR A 65 3.04 -21.10 1.41
CA TYR A 65 3.58 -19.87 0.82
C TYR A 65 4.95 -20.08 0.23
N ALA A 66 5.83 -20.82 0.92
CA ALA A 66 7.16 -21.15 0.43
C ALA A 66 7.14 -21.95 -0.89
N GLN A 67 6.20 -22.90 -1.05
CA GLN A 67 6.02 -23.66 -2.30
C GLN A 67 5.60 -22.78 -3.49
N ARG A 68 5.00 -21.62 -3.21
CA ARG A 68 4.61 -20.61 -4.22
C ARG A 68 5.64 -19.51 -4.43
N GLY A 69 6.81 -19.62 -3.79
CA GLY A 69 7.86 -18.63 -3.88
C GLY A 69 7.51 -17.31 -3.18
N ILE A 70 6.51 -17.32 -2.27
CA ILE A 70 6.07 -16.12 -1.56
C ILE A 70 6.77 -16.07 -0.19
N GLU A 71 7.58 -15.05 0.02
CA GLU A 71 8.25 -14.79 1.29
C GLU A 71 7.28 -14.15 2.29
N ILE A 72 7.50 -14.42 3.59
CA ILE A 72 6.80 -13.75 4.69
C ILE A 72 7.82 -12.89 5.43
N ILE A 73 7.56 -11.58 5.52
CA ILE A 73 8.49 -10.61 6.12
C ILE A 73 7.82 -9.88 7.28
N GLU A 74 8.49 -9.89 8.43
CA GLU A 74 8.12 -9.06 9.59
C GLU A 74 8.52 -7.60 9.32
N THR A 75 7.62 -6.67 9.61
CA THR A 75 7.83 -5.25 9.32
C THR A 75 7.40 -4.37 10.50
N ASN A 76 7.92 -3.13 10.52
CA ASN A 76 7.56 -2.13 11.53
C ASN A 76 6.38 -1.23 11.12
N ARG A 77 5.74 -1.45 9.95
CA ARG A 77 4.57 -0.69 9.54
C ARG A 77 3.36 -0.91 10.46
N GLY A 78 2.45 0.03 10.45
CA GLY A 78 1.14 -0.14 11.06
C GLY A 78 0.31 -1.23 10.36
N GLY A 79 -0.79 -1.64 11.00
CA GLY A 79 -1.70 -2.64 10.45
C GLY A 79 -1.29 -4.09 10.73
N LYS A 80 -1.94 -5.00 10.04
CA LYS A 80 -1.88 -6.46 10.16
C LYS A 80 -1.24 -7.08 8.90
N VAL A 81 -1.47 -8.38 8.64
CA VAL A 81 -0.96 -9.04 7.43
C VAL A 81 -1.56 -8.39 6.17
N THR A 82 -0.71 -8.21 5.16
CA THR A 82 -1.13 -7.87 3.80
C THR A 82 -0.23 -8.54 2.77
N TYR A 83 -0.70 -8.56 1.54
CA TYR A 83 0.01 -9.08 0.36
C TYR A 83 0.52 -7.92 -0.48
N HIS A 84 1.69 -8.12 -1.10
CA HIS A 84 2.23 -7.28 -2.16
C HIS A 84 2.74 -8.18 -3.29
N GLY A 85 2.43 -7.81 -4.54
CA GLY A 85 2.86 -8.57 -5.70
C GLY A 85 2.36 -7.96 -7.01
N PRO A 86 2.59 -8.65 -8.13
CA PRO A 86 2.21 -8.21 -9.46
C PRO A 86 0.74 -7.79 -9.57
N GLY A 87 0.50 -6.68 -10.26
CA GLY A 87 -0.81 -6.05 -10.42
C GLY A 87 -1.20 -5.09 -9.29
N GLN A 88 -0.30 -4.84 -8.33
CA GLN A 88 -0.54 -3.91 -7.22
C GLN A 88 0.42 -2.72 -7.30
N LEU A 89 -0.12 -1.49 -7.43
CA LEU A 89 0.68 -0.28 -7.31
C LEU A 89 0.97 -0.02 -5.83
N VAL A 90 2.25 0.07 -5.50
CA VAL A 90 2.71 0.41 -4.16
C VAL A 90 3.33 1.80 -4.16
N GLY A 91 2.89 2.64 -3.23
CA GLY A 91 3.44 3.97 -3.02
C GLY A 91 4.03 4.11 -1.63
N TYR A 92 5.27 4.56 -1.56
CA TYR A 92 5.99 4.86 -0.33
C TYR A 92 6.34 6.35 -0.28
N PRO A 93 5.46 7.20 0.29
CA PRO A 93 5.79 8.60 0.50
C PRO A 93 6.77 8.71 1.68
N ILE A 94 7.92 9.28 1.41
CA ILE A 94 8.97 9.58 2.39
C ILE A 94 8.88 11.08 2.68
N VAL A 95 8.09 11.43 3.66
CA VAL A 95 7.70 12.82 3.94
C VAL A 95 7.83 13.14 5.43
N ARG A 96 8.02 14.42 5.76
CA ARG A 96 8.01 14.87 7.15
C ARG A 96 6.58 15.03 7.65
N VAL A 97 6.28 14.44 8.81
CA VAL A 97 4.95 14.47 9.41
C VAL A 97 5.01 14.79 10.90
N GLU A 98 4.04 15.55 11.38
CA GLU A 98 3.86 15.86 12.80
C GLU A 98 2.73 15.02 13.41
N ASP A 99 1.63 14.82 12.66
CA ASP A 99 0.47 14.03 13.07
C ASP A 99 0.27 12.84 12.12
N VAL A 100 0.56 11.65 12.64
CA VAL A 100 0.45 10.40 11.87
C VAL A 100 -1.00 10.07 11.50
N VAL A 101 -1.96 10.40 12.36
CA VAL A 101 -3.37 10.12 12.08
C VAL A 101 -3.89 11.03 10.98
N ALA A 102 -3.61 12.32 11.07
CA ALA A 102 -3.95 13.28 10.02
C ALA A 102 -3.30 12.90 8.68
N TYR A 103 -2.05 12.47 8.71
CA TYR A 103 -1.33 12.02 7.52
C TYR A 103 -1.98 10.77 6.87
N VAL A 104 -2.38 9.79 7.66
CA VAL A 104 -3.09 8.60 7.12
C VAL A 104 -4.41 9.02 6.47
N ARG A 105 -5.15 9.98 7.06
CA ARG A 105 -6.38 10.51 6.45
C ARG A 105 -6.11 11.24 5.14
N LEU A 106 -4.99 11.98 5.06
CA LEU A 106 -4.56 12.61 3.82
C LEU A 106 -4.31 11.57 2.71
N LEU A 107 -3.61 10.47 3.03
CA LEU A 107 -3.40 9.37 2.07
C LEU A 107 -4.71 8.74 1.61
N GLU A 108 -5.66 8.49 2.52
CA GLU A 108 -6.98 7.98 2.15
C GLU A 108 -7.70 8.92 1.18
N GLN A 109 -7.68 10.23 1.46
CA GLN A 109 -8.32 11.25 0.62
C GLN A 109 -7.66 11.37 -0.75
N ALA A 110 -6.33 11.30 -0.81
CA ALA A 110 -5.57 11.32 -2.06
C ALA A 110 -5.96 10.14 -2.95
N LEU A 111 -5.94 8.91 -2.41
CA LEU A 111 -6.35 7.70 -3.11
C LEU A 111 -7.82 7.75 -3.57
N VAL A 112 -8.74 8.24 -2.74
CA VAL A 112 -10.14 8.45 -3.11
C VAL A 112 -10.26 9.43 -4.27
N SER A 113 -9.52 10.54 -4.23
CA SER A 113 -9.53 11.56 -5.28
C SER A 113 -8.98 11.02 -6.60
N ALA A 114 -7.89 10.26 -6.55
CA ALA A 114 -7.30 9.63 -7.72
C ALA A 114 -8.23 8.57 -8.34
N LEU A 115 -8.89 7.73 -7.52
CA LEU A 115 -9.88 6.77 -7.99
C LEU A 115 -11.08 7.47 -8.64
N ARG A 116 -11.58 8.56 -8.03
CA ARG A 116 -12.67 9.35 -8.61
C ARG A 116 -12.30 9.92 -9.97
N ALA A 117 -11.07 10.38 -10.16
CA ALA A 117 -10.61 10.87 -11.46
C ALA A 117 -10.61 9.78 -12.55
N THR A 118 -10.63 8.50 -12.17
CA THR A 118 -10.81 7.35 -13.10
C THR A 118 -12.27 6.87 -13.20
N GLY A 119 -13.21 7.57 -12.58
CA GLY A 119 -14.63 7.21 -12.60
C GLY A 119 -15.04 6.18 -11.54
N ILE A 120 -14.18 5.88 -10.57
CA ILE A 120 -14.46 4.93 -9.49
C ILE A 120 -14.86 5.69 -8.22
N GLU A 121 -16.08 5.49 -7.76
CA GLU A 121 -16.56 6.06 -6.49
C GLU A 121 -16.09 5.22 -5.31
N ALA A 122 -15.08 5.73 -4.61
CA ALA A 122 -14.47 5.10 -3.45
C ALA A 122 -14.59 6.00 -2.20
N ARG A 123 -14.39 5.42 -1.02
CA ARG A 123 -14.45 6.15 0.25
C ARG A 123 -13.46 5.61 1.29
N ALA A 124 -13.08 6.44 2.25
CA ALA A 124 -12.50 5.99 3.51
C ALA A 124 -13.60 5.47 4.46
N ARG A 125 -13.22 4.61 5.40
CA ARG A 125 -14.11 4.06 6.45
C ARG A 125 -13.54 4.31 7.85
N ASP A 126 -12.92 5.45 8.04
CA ASP A 126 -12.23 5.84 9.27
C ASP A 126 -13.13 5.92 10.51
N ALA A 127 -14.42 6.29 10.32
CA ALA A 127 -15.41 6.31 11.40
C ALA A 127 -15.72 4.91 11.95
N GLU A 128 -15.40 3.83 11.22
CA GLU A 128 -15.66 2.46 11.61
C GLU A 128 -14.48 1.83 12.42
N GLY A 129 -13.39 2.58 12.61
CA GLY A 129 -12.27 2.20 13.46
C GLY A 129 -10.98 1.90 12.71
N PRO A 130 -9.88 1.66 13.45
CA PRO A 130 -8.54 1.59 12.89
C PRO A 130 -8.29 0.34 12.00
N ASP A 131 -9.09 -0.69 12.10
CA ASP A 131 -8.98 -1.87 11.25
C ASP A 131 -9.54 -1.63 9.84
N TYR A 132 -10.38 -0.58 9.69
CA TYR A 132 -10.92 -0.14 8.40
C TYR A 132 -10.04 0.88 7.67
N THR A 133 -8.86 1.21 8.20
CA THR A 133 -7.89 2.09 7.52
C THR A 133 -7.61 1.61 6.10
N GLY A 134 -7.78 2.51 5.11
CA GLY A 134 -7.62 2.24 3.68
C GLY A 134 -8.79 2.77 2.86
N VAL A 135 -8.87 2.38 1.59
CA VAL A 135 -9.89 2.85 0.65
C VAL A 135 -10.80 1.71 0.21
N TRP A 136 -12.09 2.01 0.10
CA TRP A 136 -13.15 1.04 -0.05
C TRP A 136 -14.14 1.44 -1.13
N ILE A 137 -14.66 0.44 -1.82
CA ILE A 137 -15.82 0.52 -2.69
C ILE A 137 -16.89 -0.34 -2.06
N GLU A 138 -17.96 0.31 -1.54
CA GLU A 138 -18.95 -0.37 -0.68
C GLU A 138 -18.27 -1.10 0.51
N ASN A 139 -18.29 -2.45 0.52
CA ASN A 139 -17.67 -3.30 1.52
C ASN A 139 -16.39 -4.01 1.01
N ARG A 140 -15.96 -3.71 -0.20
CA ARG A 140 -14.72 -4.27 -0.80
C ARG A 140 -13.57 -3.29 -0.65
N LYS A 141 -12.42 -3.79 -0.23
CA LYS A 141 -11.23 -2.96 -0.02
C LYS A 141 -10.39 -2.94 -1.30
N ILE A 142 -10.12 -1.74 -1.82
CA ILE A 142 -9.31 -1.55 -3.03
C ILE A 142 -7.87 -1.14 -2.71
N ALA A 143 -7.66 -0.40 -1.61
CA ALA A 143 -6.32 0.00 -1.19
C ALA A 143 -6.11 -0.20 0.31
N SER A 144 -4.92 -0.69 0.66
CA SER A 144 -4.44 -0.85 2.02
C SER A 144 -3.43 0.24 2.36
N ILE A 145 -3.47 0.74 3.61
CA ILE A 145 -2.52 1.76 4.09
C ILE A 145 -1.87 1.24 5.39
N GLY A 146 -0.55 1.37 5.44
CA GLY A 146 0.21 1.05 6.64
C GLY A 146 1.53 1.78 6.65
N VAL A 147 1.68 2.76 7.55
CA VAL A 147 2.86 3.62 7.63
C VAL A 147 3.68 3.34 8.90
N HIS A 148 4.93 3.75 8.87
CA HIS A 148 5.78 3.88 10.03
C HIS A 148 6.44 5.25 10.03
N VAL A 149 6.59 5.85 11.20
CA VAL A 149 7.27 7.14 11.37
C VAL A 149 8.44 6.98 12.32
N ALA A 150 9.61 7.39 11.87
CA ALA A 150 10.81 7.45 12.69
C ALA A 150 11.49 8.80 12.49
N HIS A 151 11.83 9.47 13.59
CA HIS A 151 12.43 10.81 13.57
C HIS A 151 11.61 11.85 12.78
N GLY A 152 10.29 11.75 12.83
CA GLY A 152 9.37 12.66 12.12
C GLY A 152 9.27 12.42 10.61
N VAL A 153 9.87 11.36 10.06
CA VAL A 153 9.80 11.01 8.64
C VAL A 153 9.15 9.65 8.43
N THR A 154 8.30 9.56 7.42
CA THR A 154 7.54 8.36 7.09
C THR A 154 8.36 7.32 6.34
N THR A 155 7.97 6.06 6.48
CA THR A 155 8.30 4.93 5.61
C THR A 155 7.04 4.08 5.42
N HIS A 156 7.07 3.15 4.46
CA HIS A 156 5.91 2.45 3.97
C HIS A 156 4.85 3.43 3.42
N GLY A 157 3.60 3.05 3.29
CA GLY A 157 2.61 3.90 2.70
C GLY A 157 1.34 3.15 2.32
N PHE A 158 1.06 3.06 1.03
CA PHE A 158 -0.15 2.42 0.53
C PHE A 158 0.15 1.32 -0.51
N ALA A 159 -0.84 0.46 -0.71
CA ALA A 159 -0.87 -0.55 -1.76
C ALA A 159 -2.27 -0.57 -2.36
N LEU A 160 -2.37 -0.25 -3.65
CA LEU A 160 -3.59 -0.16 -4.44
C LEU A 160 -3.66 -1.34 -5.40
N ASN A 161 -4.73 -2.10 -5.36
CA ASN A 161 -4.96 -3.19 -6.30
C ASN A 161 -5.42 -2.60 -7.64
N VAL A 162 -4.61 -2.75 -8.68
CA VAL A 162 -4.90 -2.28 -10.04
C VAL A 162 -5.45 -3.42 -10.90
N ALA A 163 -4.70 -4.51 -11.03
CA ALA A 163 -5.13 -5.67 -11.80
C ALA A 163 -5.84 -6.71 -10.93
N ALA A 164 -6.80 -7.41 -11.50
CA ALA A 164 -7.54 -8.49 -10.81
C ALA A 164 -6.63 -9.65 -10.37
N ALA A 165 -5.50 -9.84 -11.05
CA ALA A 165 -4.49 -10.85 -10.69
C ALA A 165 -3.91 -10.65 -9.28
N ALA A 166 -3.92 -9.41 -8.74
CA ALA A 166 -3.48 -9.13 -7.38
C ALA A 166 -4.43 -9.65 -6.28
N LEU A 167 -5.64 -10.10 -6.63
CA LEU A 167 -6.69 -10.41 -5.65
C LEU A 167 -6.61 -11.84 -5.10
N GLU A 168 -6.24 -12.82 -5.92
CA GLU A 168 -6.23 -14.23 -5.52
C GLU A 168 -5.41 -14.49 -4.24
N PRO A 169 -4.18 -13.93 -4.07
CA PRO A 169 -3.39 -14.16 -2.87
C PRO A 169 -4.02 -13.66 -1.57
N PHE A 170 -4.95 -12.70 -1.63
CA PHE A 170 -5.68 -12.26 -0.45
C PHE A 170 -6.66 -13.32 0.08
N THR A 171 -7.05 -14.31 -0.73
CA THR A 171 -7.91 -15.42 -0.29
C THR A 171 -7.16 -16.42 0.61
N TRP A 172 -5.85 -16.36 0.65
CA TRP A 172 -4.98 -17.25 1.43
C TRP A 172 -4.62 -16.68 2.81
N VAL A 173 -5.12 -15.50 3.13
CA VAL A 173 -4.82 -14.81 4.40
C VAL A 173 -6.09 -14.15 4.96
N ILE A 174 -6.10 -13.88 6.26
CA ILE A 174 -7.10 -13.01 6.86
C ILE A 174 -6.59 -11.57 6.74
N ALA A 175 -6.89 -10.94 5.61
CA ALA A 175 -6.42 -9.59 5.32
C ALA A 175 -6.98 -8.58 6.33
N CYS A 176 -6.13 -7.70 6.84
CA CYS A 176 -6.51 -6.68 7.83
C CYS A 176 -7.15 -7.24 9.12
N GLY A 177 -7.10 -8.56 9.35
CA GLY A 177 -7.76 -9.23 10.48
C GLY A 177 -9.30 -9.19 10.42
N LEU A 178 -9.86 -8.96 9.25
CA LEU A 178 -11.30 -8.91 8.99
C LEU A 178 -11.66 -10.07 8.05
N PRO A 179 -12.13 -11.22 8.59
CA PRO A 179 -12.32 -12.45 7.80
C PRO A 179 -13.38 -12.33 6.70
N GLU A 180 -14.29 -11.36 6.81
CA GLU A 180 -15.38 -11.15 5.86
C GLU A 180 -15.06 -10.09 4.79
N VAL A 181 -13.87 -9.46 4.86
CA VAL A 181 -13.49 -8.41 3.91
C VAL A 181 -13.09 -9.04 2.58
N GLN A 182 -13.78 -8.63 1.54
CA GLN A 182 -13.40 -8.91 0.16
C GLN A 182 -12.47 -7.82 -0.34
N MET A 183 -11.48 -8.22 -1.13
CA MET A 183 -10.62 -7.28 -1.85
C MET A 183 -11.18 -7.05 -3.26
N THR A 184 -10.95 -5.86 -3.81
CA THR A 184 -11.26 -5.55 -5.19
C THR A 184 -10.07 -4.84 -5.85
N ALA A 185 -10.15 -4.64 -7.17
CA ALA A 185 -9.13 -3.99 -7.99
C ALA A 185 -9.77 -3.00 -8.98
N ILE A 186 -9.02 -2.04 -9.48
CA ILE A 186 -9.49 -1.08 -10.47
C ILE A 186 -10.07 -1.80 -11.69
N GLU A 187 -9.37 -2.80 -12.22
CA GLU A 187 -9.80 -3.61 -13.35
C GLU A 187 -11.16 -4.29 -13.09
N SER A 188 -11.38 -4.81 -11.88
CA SER A 188 -12.63 -5.46 -11.49
C SER A 188 -13.82 -4.48 -11.40
N GLU A 189 -13.57 -3.22 -11.06
CA GLU A 189 -14.61 -2.19 -10.90
C GLU A 189 -14.94 -1.46 -12.21
N ARG A 190 -14.00 -1.41 -13.16
CA ARG A 190 -14.17 -0.74 -14.46
C ARG A 190 -14.57 -1.68 -15.60
N GLY A 191 -14.48 -2.98 -15.39
CA GLY A 191 -14.61 -3.96 -16.46
C GLY A 191 -13.36 -4.00 -17.37
N ASP A 192 -13.55 -4.29 -18.66
CA ASP A 192 -12.45 -4.60 -19.61
C ASP A 192 -11.53 -3.42 -19.99
N GLU A 193 -11.64 -2.26 -19.37
CA GLU A 193 -10.72 -1.16 -19.61
C GLU A 193 -9.40 -1.40 -18.90
N GLN A 194 -8.34 -1.70 -19.64
CA GLN A 194 -6.99 -1.85 -19.11
C GLN A 194 -6.50 -0.52 -18.53
N VAL A 195 -6.32 -0.49 -17.22
CA VAL A 195 -5.61 0.58 -16.51
C VAL A 195 -4.22 0.06 -16.19
N THR A 196 -3.19 0.74 -16.69
CA THR A 196 -1.83 0.37 -16.35
C THR A 196 -1.40 0.99 -15.02
N LEU A 197 -0.46 0.34 -14.34
CA LEU A 197 0.16 0.84 -13.11
C LEU A 197 0.75 2.24 -13.32
N ASP A 198 1.41 2.47 -14.46
CA ASP A 198 2.03 3.74 -14.82
C ASP A 198 1.00 4.88 -14.95
N GLN A 199 -0.14 4.61 -15.58
CA GLN A 199 -1.21 5.62 -15.72
C GLN A 199 -1.76 6.06 -14.38
N PHE A 200 -1.92 5.13 -13.45
CA PHE A 200 -2.44 5.45 -12.12
C PHE A 200 -1.37 6.11 -11.24
N GLY A 201 -0.12 5.67 -11.31
CA GLY A 201 1.01 6.28 -10.59
C GLY A 201 1.20 7.76 -10.92
N GLN A 202 1.06 8.15 -12.20
CA GLN A 202 1.12 9.56 -12.62
C GLN A 202 -0.06 10.39 -12.07
N LEU A 203 -1.22 9.80 -11.86
CA LEU A 203 -2.38 10.48 -11.29
C LEU A 203 -2.20 10.69 -9.78
N GLU A 204 -1.71 9.68 -9.05
CA GLU A 204 -1.40 9.75 -7.62
C GLU A 204 -0.37 10.83 -7.31
N ALA A 205 0.71 10.91 -8.09
CA ALA A 205 1.76 11.89 -7.93
C ALA A 205 1.28 13.35 -8.04
N ARG A 206 0.13 13.59 -8.66
CA ARG A 206 -0.49 14.92 -8.77
C ARG A 206 -1.45 15.24 -7.63
N THR A 207 -1.83 14.25 -6.85
CA THR A 207 -2.88 14.34 -5.84
C THR A 207 -2.31 14.38 -4.42
N LEU A 208 -1.10 13.89 -4.18
CA LEU A 208 -0.33 13.97 -2.94
C LEU A 208 0.47 15.30 -2.87
#